data_2564c755cbd908e5797da435a3c656ad
#
_entry.id   2564c755cbd908e5797da435a3c656ad
#
_cell.length_a   1.000
_cell.length_b   1.000
_cell.length_c   1.000
_cell.angle_alpha   90.00
_cell.angle_beta   90.00
_cell.angle_gamma   90.00
#
_symmetry.space_group_name_H-M   'P 1'
#
loop_
_entity.id
_entity.type
_entity.pdbx_description
1 polymer ?
#
loop_
_entity_poly.entity_id
_entity_poly.type
_entity_poly.pdbx_seq_one_letter_code
_entity_poly.pdbx_strand_id
1 'polypeptide(L)'
;MFLVKQFNQVSAYSWTTVHVEEFPTLEEALGYVKHVIDLDLEVECNCCDEMQILDNSNNCIKSWAWCPDDIDAPCIWNEIKS
;
A
#
# COMPACT_ATOMS: atom_id res chain seq x y z
N MET A 1 13.99 8.47 7.83
CA MET A 1 13.71 7.36 6.90
C MET A 1 12.22 7.10 6.81
N PHE A 2 11.79 6.59 5.68
CA PHE A 2 10.38 6.26 5.46
C PHE A 2 10.23 4.76 5.28
N LEU A 3 9.15 4.20 5.81
CA LEU A 3 8.84 2.79 5.68
C LEU A 3 7.64 2.61 4.77
N VAL A 4 7.72 1.67 3.83
CA VAL A 4 6.57 1.21 3.07
C VAL A 4 6.18 -0.15 3.61
N LYS A 5 4.99 -0.25 4.18
CA LYS A 5 4.45 -1.51 4.67
C LYS A 5 3.35 -2.01 3.75
N GLN A 6 3.40 -3.29 3.43
CA GLN A 6 2.40 -3.97 2.63
C GLN A 6 1.65 -4.95 3.52
N PHE A 7 0.32 -4.94 3.41
CA PHE A 7 -0.55 -5.75 4.28
C PHE A 7 -1.47 -6.61 3.44
N ASN A 8 -1.78 -7.81 3.97
CA ASN A 8 -2.86 -8.63 3.46
C ASN A 8 -3.96 -8.73 4.52
N GLN A 9 -5.21 -8.67 4.08
CA GLN A 9 -6.35 -8.88 4.96
C GLN A 9 -6.53 -10.39 5.17
N VAL A 10 -6.45 -10.81 6.45
CA VAL A 10 -6.57 -12.21 6.83
C VAL A 10 -8.02 -12.53 7.19
N SER A 11 -8.73 -11.55 7.75
CA SER A 11 -10.15 -11.67 8.09
C SER A 11 -10.77 -10.27 8.07
N ALA A 12 -12.07 -10.17 8.33
CA ALA A 12 -12.78 -8.88 8.32
C ALA A 12 -12.15 -7.84 9.26
N TYR A 13 -11.47 -8.29 10.31
CA TYR A 13 -10.91 -7.40 11.33
C TYR A 13 -9.42 -7.59 11.57
N SER A 14 -8.74 -8.38 10.73
CA SER A 14 -7.35 -8.74 10.95
C SER A 14 -6.51 -8.54 9.70
N TRP A 15 -5.34 -7.92 9.86
CA TRP A 15 -4.40 -7.63 8.78
C TRP A 15 -3.03 -8.20 9.16
N THR A 16 -2.32 -8.71 8.18
CA THR A 16 -0.96 -9.22 8.34
C THR A 16 -0.01 -8.42 7.48
N THR A 17 1.11 -7.99 8.07
CA THR A 17 2.20 -7.35 7.32
C THR A 17 2.92 -8.42 6.53
N VAL A 18 2.98 -8.26 5.19
CA VAL A 18 3.65 -9.23 4.32
C VAL A 18 5.03 -8.75 3.88
N HIS A 19 5.26 -7.44 3.89
CA HIS A 19 6.55 -6.89 3.48
C HIS A 19 6.73 -5.49 4.07
N VAL A 20 7.97 -5.16 4.45
CA VAL A 20 8.37 -3.83 4.91
C VAL A 20 9.66 -3.45 4.21
N GLU A 21 9.68 -2.24 3.62
CA GLU A 21 10.84 -1.72 2.91
C GLU A 21 11.17 -0.33 3.43
N GLU A 22 12.47 -0.04 3.61
CA GLU A 22 12.93 1.27 4.09
C GLU A 22 13.47 2.10 2.93
N PHE A 23 13.17 3.40 2.96
CA PHE A 23 13.66 4.35 1.96
C PHE A 23 14.17 5.61 2.65
N PRO A 24 15.28 6.19 2.17
CA PRO A 24 15.84 7.40 2.78
C PRO A 24 14.99 8.65 2.54
N THR A 25 14.18 8.68 1.48
CA THR A 25 13.36 9.84 1.14
C THR A 25 11.94 9.41 0.83
N LEU A 26 11.00 10.36 1.01
CA LEU A 26 9.60 10.15 0.66
C LEU A 26 9.44 9.90 -0.86
N GLU A 27 10.23 10.60 -1.68
CA GLU A 27 10.19 10.44 -3.13
C GLU A 27 10.50 9.01 -3.55
N GLU A 28 11.53 8.40 -2.96
CA GLU A 28 11.87 7.01 -3.24
C GLU A 28 10.79 6.04 -2.77
N ALA A 29 10.20 6.30 -1.59
CA ALA A 29 9.09 5.49 -1.09
C ALA A 29 7.88 5.56 -2.02
N LEU A 30 7.54 6.74 -2.50
CA LEU A 30 6.44 6.92 -3.46
C LEU A 30 6.73 6.21 -4.78
N GLY A 31 7.97 6.27 -5.25
CA GLY A 31 8.39 5.55 -6.46
C GLY A 31 8.20 4.06 -6.33
N TYR A 32 8.54 3.50 -5.17
CA TYR A 32 8.35 2.07 -4.90
C TYR A 32 6.87 1.69 -4.92
N VAL A 33 6.02 2.47 -4.24
CA VAL A 33 4.57 2.21 -4.22
C VAL A 33 3.99 2.26 -5.64
N LYS A 34 4.39 3.26 -6.43
CA LYS A 34 3.95 3.37 -7.82
C LYS A 34 4.38 2.16 -8.63
N HIS A 35 5.60 1.68 -8.41
CA HIS A 35 6.11 0.49 -9.11
C HIS A 35 5.26 -0.74 -8.78
N VAL A 36 4.90 -0.94 -7.52
CA VAL A 36 4.05 -2.06 -7.09
C VAL A 36 2.67 -1.97 -7.73
N ILE A 37 2.09 -0.77 -7.74
CA ILE A 37 0.77 -0.54 -8.36
C ILE A 37 0.81 -0.84 -9.86
N ASP A 38 1.83 -0.34 -10.56
CA ASP A 38 1.97 -0.56 -12.00
C ASP A 38 2.16 -2.05 -12.31
N LEU A 39 2.92 -2.76 -11.48
CA LEU A 39 3.15 -4.19 -11.65
C LEU A 39 1.86 -4.98 -11.48
N ASP A 40 1.05 -4.65 -10.49
CA ASP A 40 -0.24 -5.29 -10.27
C ASP A 40 -1.18 -5.08 -11.47
N LEU A 41 -1.17 -3.88 -12.04
CA LEU A 41 -2.00 -3.57 -13.21
C LEU A 41 -1.57 -4.35 -14.45
N GLU A 42 -0.25 -4.58 -14.62
CA GLU A 42 0.28 -5.28 -15.77
C GLU A 42 0.07 -6.79 -15.69
N VAL A 43 0.37 -7.40 -14.54
CA VAL A 43 0.40 -8.86 -14.40
C VAL A 43 -0.75 -9.40 -13.55
N GLU A 44 -1.62 -8.54 -13.07
CA GLU A 44 -2.74 -8.92 -12.19
C GLU A 44 -2.28 -9.74 -10.99
N CYS A 45 -1.09 -9.44 -10.50
CA CYS A 45 -0.49 -10.12 -9.35
C CYS A 45 -0.86 -9.38 -8.08
N ASN A 46 -1.92 -9.82 -7.41
CA ASN A 46 -2.37 -9.20 -6.17
C ASN A 46 -1.41 -9.54 -5.02
N CYS A 47 -0.32 -8.80 -4.93
CA CYS A 47 0.73 -9.04 -3.96
C CYS A 47 0.31 -8.70 -2.53
N CYS A 48 -0.58 -7.71 -2.39
CA CYS A 48 -1.06 -7.25 -1.10
C CYS A 48 -2.38 -6.50 -1.27
N ASP A 49 -3.08 -6.30 -0.17
CA ASP A 49 -4.39 -5.65 -0.17
C ASP A 49 -4.32 -4.17 0.22
N GLU A 50 -3.26 -3.76 0.93
CA GLU A 50 -3.09 -2.40 1.39
C GLU A 50 -1.61 -2.06 1.47
N MET A 51 -1.28 -0.79 1.19
CA MET A 51 0.07 -0.25 1.38
C MET A 51 0.00 1.02 2.19
N GLN A 52 0.99 1.24 3.05
CA GLN A 52 1.12 2.46 3.85
C GLN A 52 2.55 2.97 3.79
N ILE A 53 2.71 4.30 3.77
CA ILE A 53 3.99 4.95 3.99
C ILE A 53 3.98 5.55 5.39
N LEU A 54 4.98 5.19 6.19
CA LEU A 54 5.16 5.66 7.55
C LEU A 54 6.39 6.55 7.64
N ASP A 55 6.33 7.58 8.49
CA ASP A 55 7.47 8.44 8.74
C ASP A 55 8.36 7.88 9.87
N ASN A 56 9.38 8.65 10.30
CA ASN A 56 10.30 8.23 11.37
C ASN A 56 9.62 7.97 12.70
N SER A 57 8.44 8.54 12.91
CA SER A 57 7.66 8.39 14.15
C SER A 57 6.60 7.30 14.04
N ASN A 58 6.62 6.50 12.95
CA ASN A 58 5.64 5.46 12.65
C ASN A 58 4.23 6.00 12.42
N ASN A 59 4.12 7.27 12.01
CA ASN A 59 2.84 7.85 11.62
C ASN A 59 2.57 7.56 10.15
N CYS A 60 1.38 7.06 9.84
CA CYS A 60 0.97 6.83 8.46
C CYS A 60 0.69 8.16 7.78
N ILE A 61 1.49 8.51 6.78
CA ILE A 61 1.34 9.76 6.03
C ILE A 61 0.62 9.58 4.71
N LYS A 62 0.65 8.37 4.16
CA LYS A 62 -0.09 8.02 2.93
C LYS A 62 -0.51 6.56 3.01
N SER A 63 -1.66 6.23 2.41
CA SER A 63 -2.09 4.84 2.31
C SER A 63 -2.89 4.61 1.03
N TRP A 64 -2.85 3.37 0.55
CA TRP A 64 -3.57 2.91 -0.64
C TRP A 64 -4.22 1.57 -0.32
N ALA A 65 -5.39 1.32 -0.91
CA ALA A 65 -6.08 0.04 -0.76
C ALA A 65 -6.50 -0.50 -2.12
N TRP A 66 -6.44 -1.82 -2.25
CA TRP A 66 -6.93 -2.54 -3.42
C TRP A 66 -8.40 -2.90 -3.18
N CYS A 67 -9.26 -2.60 -4.12
CA CYS A 67 -10.71 -2.89 -4.04
C CYS A 67 -11.30 -2.45 -2.70
N PRO A 68 -11.36 -1.13 -2.42
CA PRO A 68 -12.02 -0.67 -1.19
C PRO A 68 -13.48 -1.14 -1.14
N ASP A 69 -14.06 -1.18 0.06
CA ASP A 69 -15.41 -1.74 0.30
C ASP A 69 -16.55 -1.04 -0.42
N ASP A 70 -16.28 0.02 -1.16
CA ASP A 70 -17.26 0.70 -1.98
C ASP A 70 -17.55 -0.14 -3.23
N ILE A 71 -18.76 -0.65 -3.37
CA ILE A 71 -19.14 -1.50 -4.50
C ILE A 71 -19.08 -0.77 -5.85
N ASP A 72 -19.11 0.55 -5.84
CA ASP A 72 -18.99 1.36 -7.05
C ASP A 72 -17.55 1.71 -7.39
N ALA A 73 -16.60 1.44 -6.49
CA ALA A 73 -15.19 1.71 -6.74
C ALA A 73 -14.59 0.64 -7.67
N PRO A 74 -13.73 1.03 -8.61
CA PRO A 74 -13.07 0.05 -9.48
C PRO A 74 -12.09 -0.81 -8.67
N CYS A 75 -11.86 -2.04 -9.12
CA CYS A 75 -10.87 -2.95 -8.51
C CYS A 75 -9.46 -2.56 -8.95
N ILE A 76 -9.02 -1.41 -8.49
CA ILE A 76 -7.67 -0.88 -8.70
C ILE A 76 -7.16 -0.31 -7.38
N TRP A 77 -5.88 0.04 -7.36
CA TRP A 77 -5.31 0.73 -6.20
C TRP A 77 -5.90 2.12 -6.07
N ASN A 78 -6.44 2.44 -4.91
CA ASN A 78 -7.01 3.75 -4.61
C ASN A 78 -6.26 4.37 -3.44
N GLU A 79 -5.87 5.64 -3.58
CA GLU A 79 -5.24 6.37 -2.49
C GLU A 79 -6.31 6.73 -1.44
N ILE A 80 -6.08 6.30 -0.19
CA ILE A 80 -7.02 6.51 0.90
C ILE A 80 -6.63 7.73 1.74
N LYS A 81 -5.32 7.88 1.99
CA LYS A 81 -4.80 8.95 2.83
C LYS A 81 -3.60 9.60 2.16
N SER A 82 -3.58 10.91 2.16
CA SER A 82 -2.44 11.68 1.62
C SER A 82 -2.09 12.86 2.51
#